data_14ae05a88073ac9c74bb1810ed9ea0ed
#
_entry.id   14ae05a88073ac9c74bb1810ed9ea0ed
#
_cell.length_a   1.000
_cell.length_b   1.000
_cell.length_c   1.000
_cell.angle_alpha   90.00
_cell.angle_beta   90.00
_cell.angle_gamma   90.00
#
_symmetry.space_group_name_H-M   'P 1'
#
loop_
_entity.id
_entity.type
_entity.pdbx_description
1 polymer ?
#
loop_
_entity_poly.entity_id
_entity_poly.type
_entity_poly.pdbx_seq_one_letter_code
_entity_poly.pdbx_strand_id
1 'polypeptide(L)'
;VDREAVTVATKVWADSLRAADVQATTTESCQRLGVDHIDLLYVHRPIEHYEPSETLGAFADLHADGTIGGIGVSNFTVDQLDAARRNLSVPIAAHQVEFHPLFWSADLLADAQEHDYQLVAYSPLAGGHVREVDAVVDIADAHDTTPEAVSIAWLLSKPNVVTIPKASSRRHLEANLDAREVTLTDAECRRIDAVDRTLELYPE
;
A
#
# COMPACT_ATOMS: atom_id res chain seq x y z
N VAL A 1 -17.34 -0.40 -16.40
CA VAL A 1 -16.23 0.56 -16.19
C VAL A 1 -15.23 0.28 -17.29
N ASP A 2 -14.78 1.31 -17.99
CA ASP A 2 -13.76 1.17 -19.03
C ASP A 2 -12.44 0.71 -18.40
N ARG A 3 -11.69 -0.16 -19.10
CA ARG A 3 -10.42 -0.70 -18.61
C ARG A 3 -9.42 0.41 -18.24
N GLU A 4 -9.40 1.47 -19.03
CA GLU A 4 -8.51 2.62 -18.84
C GLU A 4 -8.87 3.51 -17.64
N ALA A 5 -10.07 3.34 -17.08
CA ALA A 5 -10.53 4.09 -15.91
C ALA A 5 -10.11 3.44 -14.57
N VAL A 6 -9.43 2.29 -14.60
CA VAL A 6 -9.00 1.55 -13.42
C VAL A 6 -7.55 1.12 -13.53
N THR A 7 -6.84 1.17 -12.41
CA THR A 7 -5.48 0.62 -12.26
C THR A 7 -5.57 -0.82 -11.79
N VAL A 8 -5.13 -1.76 -12.59
CA VAL A 8 -5.06 -3.17 -12.23
C VAL A 8 -3.71 -3.45 -11.57
N ALA A 9 -3.75 -3.86 -10.30
CA ALA A 9 -2.57 -4.18 -9.53
C ALA A 9 -2.62 -5.62 -9.01
N THR A 10 -1.49 -6.32 -9.07
CA THR A 10 -1.33 -7.66 -8.47
C THR A 10 0.09 -7.85 -7.93
N LYS A 11 0.37 -9.00 -7.33
CA LYS A 11 1.64 -9.29 -6.68
C LYS A 11 2.20 -10.62 -7.10
N VAL A 12 3.53 -10.72 -7.14
CA VAL A 12 4.25 -11.99 -7.18
C VAL A 12 4.54 -12.42 -5.75
N TRP A 13 4.11 -13.63 -5.38
CA TRP A 13 4.29 -14.17 -4.03
C TRP A 13 5.76 -14.52 -3.76
N ALA A 14 6.14 -14.55 -2.48
CA ALA A 14 7.53 -14.73 -2.05
C ALA A 14 8.20 -16.02 -2.56
N ASP A 15 7.44 -17.12 -2.69
CA ASP A 15 7.93 -18.39 -3.22
C ASP A 15 8.22 -18.39 -4.74
N SER A 16 7.77 -17.37 -5.46
CA SER A 16 7.83 -17.25 -6.91
C SER A 16 8.67 -16.05 -7.39
N LEU A 17 9.66 -15.62 -6.60
CA LEU A 17 10.48 -14.43 -6.88
C LEU A 17 11.75 -14.69 -7.69
N ARG A 18 12.02 -15.93 -8.13
CA ARG A 18 13.07 -16.21 -9.12
C ARG A 18 12.66 -15.71 -10.50
N ALA A 19 13.61 -15.32 -11.32
CA ALA A 19 13.30 -14.67 -12.61
C ALA A 19 12.32 -15.46 -13.48
N ALA A 20 12.51 -16.76 -13.64
CA ALA A 20 11.60 -17.60 -14.44
C ALA A 20 10.20 -17.70 -13.84
N ASP A 21 10.09 -17.75 -12.51
CA ASP A 21 8.80 -17.83 -11.79
C ASP A 21 8.06 -16.50 -11.85
N VAL A 22 8.75 -15.36 -11.73
CA VAL A 22 8.18 -14.02 -11.90
C VAL A 22 7.49 -13.89 -13.25
N GLN A 23 8.15 -14.30 -14.35
CA GLN A 23 7.58 -14.25 -15.69
C GLN A 23 6.38 -15.19 -15.84
N ALA A 24 6.48 -16.42 -15.36
CA ALA A 24 5.41 -17.41 -15.44
C ALA A 24 4.16 -16.97 -14.65
N THR A 25 4.34 -16.57 -13.38
CA THR A 25 3.22 -16.15 -12.51
C THR A 25 2.57 -14.85 -12.96
N THR A 26 3.34 -13.94 -13.57
CA THR A 26 2.80 -12.72 -14.18
C THR A 26 1.92 -13.05 -15.38
N THR A 27 2.38 -13.95 -16.26
CA THR A 27 1.58 -14.43 -17.40
C THR A 27 0.27 -15.09 -16.94
N GLU A 28 0.33 -15.96 -15.93
CA GLU A 28 -0.86 -16.57 -15.33
C GLU A 28 -1.80 -15.52 -14.69
N SER A 29 -1.25 -14.49 -14.08
CA SER A 29 -2.04 -13.41 -13.49
C SER A 29 -2.80 -12.63 -14.57
N CYS A 30 -2.15 -12.29 -15.68
CA CYS A 30 -2.81 -11.68 -16.85
C CYS A 30 -3.98 -12.55 -17.35
N GLN A 31 -3.75 -13.87 -17.52
CA GLN A 31 -4.78 -14.80 -17.96
C GLN A 31 -5.97 -14.87 -17.00
N ARG A 32 -5.71 -14.98 -15.68
CA ARG A 32 -6.76 -15.02 -14.65
C ARG A 32 -7.56 -13.73 -14.53
N LEU A 33 -6.91 -12.60 -14.73
CA LEU A 33 -7.54 -11.28 -14.70
C LEU A 33 -8.24 -10.93 -16.02
N GLY A 34 -7.94 -11.64 -17.12
CA GLY A 34 -8.48 -11.37 -18.46
C GLY A 34 -7.95 -10.05 -19.02
N VAL A 35 -6.67 -9.74 -18.78
CA VAL A 35 -5.99 -8.54 -19.25
C VAL A 35 -4.70 -8.90 -19.96
N ASP A 36 -4.27 -8.09 -20.92
CA ASP A 36 -2.98 -8.23 -21.60
C ASP A 36 -1.87 -7.44 -20.94
N HIS A 37 -2.24 -6.52 -20.02
CA HIS A 37 -1.34 -5.60 -19.33
C HIS A 37 -1.78 -5.41 -17.87
N ILE A 38 -0.80 -5.45 -16.95
CA ILE A 38 -0.97 -5.14 -15.53
C ILE A 38 -0.37 -3.76 -15.27
N ASP A 39 -1.16 -2.80 -14.79
CA ASP A 39 -0.67 -1.43 -14.60
C ASP A 39 0.39 -1.36 -13.48
N LEU A 40 0.29 -2.22 -12.45
CA LEU A 40 1.22 -2.20 -11.31
C LEU A 40 1.44 -3.62 -10.76
N LEU A 41 2.68 -4.12 -10.86
CA LEU A 41 3.08 -5.42 -10.33
C LEU A 41 3.98 -5.24 -9.11
N TYR A 42 3.65 -5.93 -8.01
CA TYR A 42 4.39 -5.85 -6.77
C TYR A 42 5.24 -7.09 -6.49
N VAL A 43 6.45 -6.89 -5.96
CA VAL A 43 7.10 -7.89 -5.09
C VAL A 43 6.30 -7.93 -3.79
N HIS A 44 5.72 -9.09 -3.42
CA HIS A 44 4.81 -9.16 -2.27
C HIS A 44 5.52 -9.02 -0.92
N ARG A 45 6.68 -9.69 -0.75
CA ARG A 45 7.57 -9.58 0.41
C ARG A 45 9.00 -9.93 -0.02
N PRO A 46 10.04 -9.24 0.50
CA PRO A 46 11.43 -9.53 0.14
C PRO A 46 12.02 -10.65 1.01
N ILE A 47 11.37 -11.82 1.02
CA ILE A 47 11.75 -13.02 1.77
C ILE A 47 11.87 -14.23 0.83
N GLU A 48 12.28 -15.38 1.36
CA GLU A 48 12.41 -16.66 0.64
C GLU A 48 13.32 -16.56 -0.58
N HIS A 49 12.75 -16.52 -1.79
CA HIS A 49 13.47 -16.51 -3.06
C HIS A 49 13.76 -15.10 -3.59
N TYR A 50 13.62 -14.07 -2.75
CA TYR A 50 13.95 -12.71 -3.14
C TYR A 50 15.48 -12.51 -3.22
N GLU A 51 15.96 -12.36 -4.44
CA GLU A 51 17.32 -11.92 -4.76
C GLU A 51 17.24 -10.60 -5.54
N PRO A 52 17.69 -9.47 -4.96
CA PRO A 52 17.43 -8.15 -5.54
C PRO A 52 17.77 -8.03 -7.02
N SER A 53 18.95 -8.49 -7.44
CA SER A 53 19.39 -8.38 -8.84
C SER A 53 18.60 -9.30 -9.79
N GLU A 54 18.26 -10.51 -9.36
CA GLU A 54 17.52 -11.48 -10.17
C GLU A 54 16.03 -11.09 -10.26
N THR A 55 15.42 -10.91 -9.08
CA THR A 55 13.98 -10.60 -8.99
C THR A 55 13.64 -9.29 -9.69
N LEU A 56 14.36 -8.21 -9.32
CA LEU A 56 14.07 -6.89 -9.87
C LEU A 56 14.48 -6.78 -11.34
N GLY A 57 15.49 -7.55 -11.79
CA GLY A 57 15.82 -7.69 -13.21
C GLY A 57 14.64 -8.25 -14.01
N ALA A 58 13.97 -9.31 -13.52
CA ALA A 58 12.79 -9.86 -14.18
C ALA A 58 11.60 -8.88 -14.21
N PHE A 59 11.40 -8.08 -13.15
CA PHE A 59 10.40 -7.01 -13.14
C PHE A 59 10.73 -5.90 -14.15
N ALA A 60 12.02 -5.54 -14.27
CA ALA A 60 12.47 -4.56 -15.25
C ALA A 60 12.28 -5.05 -16.69
N ASP A 61 12.51 -6.33 -16.96
CA ASP A 61 12.26 -6.94 -18.27
C ASP A 61 10.77 -6.90 -18.64
N LEU A 62 9.87 -7.27 -17.71
CA LEU A 62 8.41 -7.19 -17.88
C LEU A 62 7.92 -5.75 -18.08
N HIS A 63 8.58 -4.77 -17.47
CA HIS A 63 8.29 -3.36 -17.69
C HIS A 63 8.78 -2.92 -19.08
N ALA A 64 9.95 -3.35 -19.48
CA ALA A 64 10.55 -2.97 -20.76
C ALA A 64 9.78 -3.56 -21.98
N ASP A 65 9.21 -4.75 -21.83
CA ASP A 65 8.39 -5.39 -22.89
C ASP A 65 6.90 -4.93 -22.87
N GLY A 66 6.51 -4.13 -21.87
CA GLY A 66 5.17 -3.56 -21.75
C GLY A 66 4.14 -4.48 -21.12
N THR A 67 4.54 -5.63 -20.57
CA THR A 67 3.63 -6.53 -19.83
C THR A 67 3.13 -5.87 -18.55
N ILE A 68 3.98 -5.04 -17.90
CA ILE A 68 3.59 -4.24 -16.72
C ILE A 68 3.87 -2.75 -16.94
N GLY A 69 3.04 -1.89 -16.34
CA GLY A 69 3.16 -0.43 -16.43
C GLY A 69 4.07 0.19 -15.38
N GLY A 70 4.17 -0.43 -14.20
CA GLY A 70 4.99 0.06 -13.10
C GLY A 70 5.43 -1.07 -12.17
N ILE A 71 6.53 -0.81 -11.47
CA ILE A 71 7.09 -1.73 -10.47
C ILE A 71 6.74 -1.23 -9.07
N GLY A 72 6.07 -2.09 -8.32
CA GLY A 72 5.78 -1.88 -6.91
C GLY A 72 6.56 -2.86 -6.04
N VAL A 73 6.73 -2.49 -4.79
CA VAL A 73 7.26 -3.38 -3.74
C VAL A 73 6.32 -3.36 -2.54
N SER A 74 6.35 -4.39 -1.70
CA SER A 74 5.50 -4.46 -0.52
C SER A 74 6.29 -5.02 0.67
N ASN A 75 6.10 -4.42 1.85
CA ASN A 75 6.76 -4.81 3.10
C ASN A 75 8.30 -4.72 3.05
N PHE A 76 8.83 -3.71 2.40
CA PHE A 76 10.25 -3.40 2.37
C PHE A 76 10.62 -2.43 3.50
N THR A 77 11.78 -2.61 4.09
CA THR A 77 12.42 -1.58 4.94
C THR A 77 13.04 -0.49 4.06
N VAL A 78 13.40 0.66 4.65
CA VAL A 78 14.11 1.73 3.92
C VAL A 78 15.42 1.22 3.30
N ASP A 79 16.20 0.40 4.03
CA ASP A 79 17.43 -0.19 3.49
C ASP A 79 17.17 -1.12 2.28
N GLN A 80 16.05 -1.84 2.30
CA GLN A 80 15.64 -2.70 1.18
C GLN A 80 15.14 -1.88 0.00
N LEU A 81 14.46 -0.75 0.23
CA LEU A 81 14.09 0.21 -0.81
C LEU A 81 15.32 0.80 -1.48
N ASP A 82 16.34 1.19 -0.70
CA ASP A 82 17.62 1.65 -1.22
C ASP A 82 18.34 0.58 -2.05
N ALA A 83 18.33 -0.65 -1.58
CA ALA A 83 18.90 -1.78 -2.34
C ALA A 83 18.11 -2.01 -3.64
N ALA A 84 16.78 -1.93 -3.62
CA ALA A 84 15.95 -2.08 -4.80
C ALA A 84 16.22 -0.98 -5.83
N ARG A 85 16.30 0.29 -5.41
CA ARG A 85 16.64 1.43 -6.28
C ARG A 85 18.00 1.26 -6.98
N ARG A 86 18.98 0.67 -6.31
CA ARG A 86 20.30 0.38 -6.94
C ARG A 86 20.24 -0.73 -8.02
N ASN A 87 19.23 -1.58 -8.00
CA ASN A 87 19.05 -2.69 -8.94
C ASN A 87 18.03 -2.38 -10.05
N LEU A 88 17.27 -1.29 -9.94
CA LEU A 88 16.29 -0.88 -10.93
C LEU A 88 16.80 0.28 -11.78
N SER A 89 16.52 0.23 -13.08
CA SER A 89 16.73 1.35 -14.01
C SER A 89 15.51 2.27 -14.14
N VAL A 90 14.39 1.86 -13.55
CA VAL A 90 13.12 2.62 -13.52
C VAL A 90 12.73 2.87 -12.06
N PRO A 91 11.99 3.96 -11.77
CA PRO A 91 11.59 4.27 -10.40
C PRO A 91 10.63 3.21 -9.84
N ILE A 92 10.66 3.02 -8.52
CA ILE A 92 9.60 2.32 -7.79
C ILE A 92 8.35 3.20 -7.88
N ALA A 93 7.24 2.67 -8.40
CA ALA A 93 6.00 3.40 -8.55
C ALA A 93 5.16 3.43 -7.26
N ALA A 94 5.24 2.37 -6.47
CA ALA A 94 4.48 2.26 -5.22
C ALA A 94 5.16 1.30 -4.22
N HIS A 95 4.97 1.62 -2.94
CA HIS A 95 5.34 0.74 -1.82
C HIS A 95 4.11 0.45 -0.98
N GLN A 96 3.70 -0.82 -0.90
CA GLN A 96 2.53 -1.22 -0.14
C GLN A 96 2.94 -1.80 1.21
N VAL A 97 2.43 -1.22 2.30
CA VAL A 97 2.79 -1.59 3.69
C VAL A 97 1.56 -1.58 4.60
N GLU A 98 1.65 -2.28 5.72
CA GLU A 98 0.72 -2.07 6.83
C GLU A 98 0.89 -0.65 7.35
N PHE A 99 -0.22 0.13 7.33
CA PHE A 99 -0.14 1.52 7.74
C PHE A 99 -1.50 2.00 8.27
N HIS A 100 -1.56 2.29 9.56
CA HIS A 100 -2.75 2.73 10.27
C HIS A 100 -2.36 3.39 11.61
N PRO A 101 -3.28 4.05 12.35
CA PRO A 101 -2.95 4.77 13.57
C PRO A 101 -2.20 4.00 14.66
N LEU A 102 -2.29 2.66 14.65
CA LEU A 102 -1.60 1.78 15.61
C LEU A 102 -0.31 1.15 15.08
N PHE A 103 0.01 1.34 13.79
CA PHE A 103 1.24 0.84 13.18
C PHE A 103 1.57 1.65 11.92
N TRP A 104 2.59 2.50 11.99
CA TRP A 104 3.04 3.31 10.88
C TRP A 104 4.51 3.72 11.07
N SER A 105 5.16 4.14 10.00
CA SER A 105 6.55 4.55 10.00
C SER A 105 6.71 5.93 9.38
N ALA A 106 7.25 6.87 10.16
CA ALA A 106 7.62 8.19 9.67
C ALA A 106 8.75 8.12 8.62
N ASP A 107 9.68 7.16 8.77
CA ASP A 107 10.80 7.00 7.85
C ASP A 107 10.32 6.49 6.49
N LEU A 108 9.39 5.53 6.44
CA LEU A 108 8.80 5.06 5.18
C LEU A 108 7.97 6.15 4.50
N LEU A 109 7.25 6.97 5.27
CA LEU A 109 6.51 8.10 4.73
C LEU A 109 7.46 9.16 4.15
N ALA A 110 8.53 9.49 4.86
CA ALA A 110 9.55 10.42 4.39
C ALA A 110 10.24 9.91 3.12
N ASP A 111 10.60 8.63 3.08
CA ASP A 111 11.20 7.99 1.91
C ASP A 111 10.26 8.06 0.68
N ALA A 112 8.94 7.82 0.88
CA ALA A 112 7.96 7.93 -0.18
C ALA A 112 7.86 9.36 -0.74
N GLN A 113 7.93 10.37 0.12
CA GLN A 113 7.89 11.77 -0.28
C GLN A 113 9.19 12.23 -0.95
N GLU A 114 10.34 11.77 -0.47
CA GLU A 114 11.64 12.11 -1.05
C GLU A 114 11.81 11.52 -2.48
N HIS A 115 11.29 10.31 -2.69
CA HIS A 115 11.46 9.59 -3.97
C HIS A 115 10.20 9.61 -4.85
N ASP A 116 9.17 10.35 -4.45
CA ASP A 116 7.92 10.60 -5.20
C ASP A 116 7.20 9.30 -5.68
N TYR A 117 7.09 8.30 -4.79
CA TYR A 117 6.26 7.11 -5.05
C TYR A 117 5.03 7.07 -4.12
N GLN A 118 4.02 6.27 -4.49
CA GLN A 118 2.83 6.09 -3.67
C GLN A 118 3.07 5.09 -2.53
N LEU A 119 2.87 5.52 -1.29
CA LEU A 119 2.79 4.62 -0.14
C LEU A 119 1.35 4.12 -0.03
N VAL A 120 1.14 2.82 -0.28
CA VAL A 120 -0.18 2.19 -0.30
C VAL A 120 -0.45 1.51 1.04
N ALA A 121 -1.30 2.13 1.85
CA ALA A 121 -1.65 1.69 3.19
C ALA A 121 -2.64 0.52 3.15
N TYR A 122 -2.18 -0.71 3.44
CA TYR A 122 -3.09 -1.82 3.67
C TYR A 122 -3.49 -1.89 5.15
N SER A 123 -4.60 -2.60 5.43
CA SER A 123 -5.23 -2.68 6.76
C SER A 123 -5.50 -1.32 7.42
N PRO A 124 -6.00 -0.31 6.70
CA PRO A 124 -6.11 1.06 7.19
C PRO A 124 -7.01 1.22 8.42
N LEU A 125 -7.82 0.22 8.72
CA LEU A 125 -8.73 0.17 9.87
C LEU A 125 -8.17 -0.64 11.06
N ALA A 126 -6.89 -1.04 11.01
CA ALA A 126 -6.24 -1.86 12.04
C ALA A 126 -7.06 -3.11 12.43
N GLY A 127 -7.66 -3.81 11.45
CA GLY A 127 -8.55 -4.93 11.74
C GLY A 127 -9.82 -4.57 12.53
N GLY A 128 -10.14 -3.29 12.67
CA GLY A 128 -11.25 -2.75 13.48
C GLY A 128 -10.81 -2.15 14.82
N HIS A 129 -9.55 -2.30 15.20
CA HIS A 129 -9.00 -1.79 16.47
C HIS A 129 -8.88 -0.26 16.53
N VAL A 130 -9.09 0.46 15.44
CA VAL A 130 -9.17 1.94 15.47
C VAL A 130 -10.28 2.44 16.38
N ARG A 131 -11.32 1.63 16.64
CA ARG A 131 -12.41 1.92 17.58
C ARG A 131 -12.00 1.89 19.06
N GLU A 132 -10.83 1.36 19.36
CA GLU A 132 -10.25 1.27 20.69
C GLU A 132 -9.21 2.34 20.96
N VAL A 133 -9.03 3.28 20.03
CA VAL A 133 -8.05 4.37 20.12
C VAL A 133 -8.76 5.63 20.55
N ASP A 134 -8.61 6.04 21.80
CA ASP A 134 -9.32 7.19 22.38
C ASP A 134 -9.21 8.46 21.50
N ALA A 135 -7.99 8.75 21.02
CA ALA A 135 -7.78 9.91 20.15
C ALA A 135 -8.62 9.87 18.86
N VAL A 136 -8.77 8.67 18.26
CA VAL A 136 -9.56 8.47 17.04
C VAL A 136 -11.05 8.54 17.33
N VAL A 137 -11.48 7.97 18.45
CA VAL A 137 -12.90 8.00 18.89
C VAL A 137 -13.35 9.42 19.21
N ASP A 138 -12.58 10.16 20.02
CA ASP A 138 -12.88 11.56 20.36
C ASP A 138 -13.01 12.44 19.10
N ILE A 139 -12.12 12.24 18.11
CA ILE A 139 -12.15 12.99 16.86
C ILE A 139 -13.39 12.59 16.05
N ALA A 140 -13.73 11.30 16.01
CA ALA A 140 -14.91 10.82 15.32
C ALA A 140 -16.21 11.43 15.89
N ASP A 141 -16.31 11.50 17.22
CA ASP A 141 -17.45 12.13 17.90
C ASP A 141 -17.51 13.63 17.59
N ALA A 142 -16.37 14.32 17.57
CA ALA A 142 -16.31 15.76 17.26
C ALA A 142 -16.72 16.09 15.81
N HIS A 143 -16.50 15.17 14.89
CA HIS A 143 -16.84 15.30 13.47
C HIS A 143 -18.18 14.63 13.09
N ASP A 144 -18.94 14.09 14.05
CA ASP A 144 -20.20 13.32 13.83
C ASP A 144 -19.99 12.20 12.78
N THR A 145 -18.89 11.47 12.91
CA THR A 145 -18.48 10.40 11.98
C THR A 145 -18.02 9.13 12.72
N THR A 146 -17.39 8.19 12.01
CA THR A 146 -16.94 6.93 12.58
C THR A 146 -15.40 6.91 12.78
N PRO A 147 -14.88 6.13 13.74
CA PRO A 147 -13.45 5.91 13.91
C PRO A 147 -12.75 5.41 12.63
N GLU A 148 -13.45 4.61 11.83
CA GLU A 148 -12.95 4.13 10.53
C GLU A 148 -12.77 5.28 9.54
N ALA A 149 -13.74 6.19 9.48
CA ALA A 149 -13.66 7.35 8.60
C ALA A 149 -12.52 8.28 9.01
N VAL A 150 -12.32 8.50 10.32
CA VAL A 150 -11.18 9.27 10.87
C VAL A 150 -9.85 8.61 10.51
N SER A 151 -9.73 7.29 10.64
CA SER A 151 -8.51 6.57 10.26
C SER A 151 -8.18 6.73 8.77
N ILE A 152 -9.18 6.59 7.89
CA ILE A 152 -9.03 6.80 6.45
C ILE A 152 -8.65 8.27 6.15
N ALA A 153 -9.34 9.24 6.76
CA ALA A 153 -9.06 10.66 6.58
C ALA A 153 -7.65 11.03 7.04
N TRP A 154 -7.18 10.47 8.16
CA TRP A 154 -5.82 10.64 8.65
C TRP A 154 -4.77 10.08 7.67
N LEU A 155 -5.01 8.93 7.05
CA LEU A 155 -4.15 8.40 6.01
C LEU A 155 -4.11 9.32 4.78
N LEU A 156 -5.29 9.76 4.31
CA LEU A 156 -5.42 10.62 3.15
C LEU A 156 -4.90 12.04 3.37
N SER A 157 -4.73 12.49 4.62
CA SER A 157 -4.10 13.78 4.95
C SER A 157 -2.58 13.80 4.71
N LYS A 158 -1.97 12.62 4.58
CA LYS A 158 -0.51 12.49 4.36
C LYS A 158 -0.20 12.52 2.86
N PRO A 159 0.70 13.39 2.39
CA PRO A 159 1.12 13.38 0.99
C PRO A 159 1.68 12.01 0.57
N ASN A 160 1.47 11.63 -0.68
CA ASN A 160 1.89 10.36 -1.27
C ASN A 160 1.25 9.10 -0.66
N VAL A 161 0.22 9.22 0.20
CA VAL A 161 -0.47 8.06 0.77
C VAL A 161 -1.77 7.75 0.03
N VAL A 162 -1.93 6.49 -0.34
CA VAL A 162 -3.16 5.89 -0.86
C VAL A 162 -3.61 4.80 0.10
N THR A 163 -4.91 4.66 0.34
CA THR A 163 -5.45 3.65 1.26
C THR A 163 -6.36 2.67 0.55
N ILE A 164 -6.32 1.39 0.97
CA ILE A 164 -7.07 0.28 0.37
C ILE A 164 -7.96 -0.43 1.41
N PRO A 165 -8.98 0.26 1.96
CA PRO A 165 -9.86 -0.31 2.98
C PRO A 165 -10.71 -1.45 2.40
N LYS A 166 -10.67 -2.63 3.04
CA LYS A 166 -11.51 -3.76 2.69
C LYS A 166 -12.92 -3.57 3.26
N ALA A 167 -13.93 -3.84 2.46
CA ALA A 167 -15.32 -3.90 2.92
C ALA A 167 -16.03 -5.14 2.37
N SER A 168 -16.98 -5.69 3.14
CA SER A 168 -17.78 -6.88 2.77
C SER A 168 -19.27 -6.54 2.56
N SER A 169 -19.65 -5.27 2.70
CA SER A 169 -21.01 -4.81 2.46
C SER A 169 -21.00 -3.48 1.72
N ARG A 170 -22.07 -3.22 0.98
CA ARG A 170 -22.25 -1.94 0.28
C ARG A 170 -22.21 -0.75 1.24
N ARG A 171 -22.85 -0.87 2.41
CA ARG A 171 -22.82 0.16 3.46
C ARG A 171 -21.40 0.52 3.88
N HIS A 172 -20.52 -0.48 4.08
CA HIS A 172 -19.13 -0.22 4.46
C HIS A 172 -18.31 0.34 3.28
N LEU A 173 -18.60 -0.05 2.03
CA LEU A 173 -17.97 0.56 0.85
C LEU A 173 -18.30 2.04 0.76
N GLU A 174 -19.59 2.40 0.90
CA GLU A 174 -20.05 3.78 0.89
C GLU A 174 -19.40 4.57 2.03
N ALA A 175 -19.42 4.06 3.27
CA ALA A 175 -18.79 4.71 4.42
C ALA A 175 -17.27 4.92 4.24
N ASN A 176 -16.55 3.95 3.67
CA ASN A 176 -15.13 4.12 3.37
C ASN A 176 -14.88 5.19 2.29
N LEU A 177 -15.78 5.30 1.31
CA LEU A 177 -15.69 6.31 0.26
C LEU A 177 -16.01 7.72 0.80
N ASP A 178 -17.04 7.83 1.65
CA ASP A 178 -17.45 9.09 2.28
C ASP A 178 -16.41 9.64 3.25
N ALA A 179 -15.53 8.77 3.80
CA ALA A 179 -14.43 9.17 4.67
C ALA A 179 -13.49 10.21 4.02
N ARG A 180 -13.39 10.28 2.70
CA ARG A 180 -12.63 11.30 1.96
C ARG A 180 -13.14 12.73 2.15
N GLU A 181 -14.40 12.88 2.59
CA GLU A 181 -15.02 14.19 2.85
C GLU A 181 -14.69 14.70 4.27
N VAL A 182 -14.13 13.85 5.13
CA VAL A 182 -13.71 14.22 6.48
C VAL A 182 -12.38 14.95 6.41
N THR A 183 -12.36 16.20 6.84
CA THR A 183 -11.14 17.01 6.87
C THR A 183 -10.67 17.15 8.30
N LEU A 184 -9.52 16.59 8.62
CA LEU A 184 -8.88 16.69 9.93
C LEU A 184 -8.00 17.95 10.00
N THR A 185 -7.97 18.57 11.17
CA THR A 185 -7.02 19.63 11.46
C THR A 185 -5.63 19.06 11.73
N ASP A 186 -4.58 19.89 11.59
CA ASP A 186 -3.21 19.51 11.94
C ASP A 186 -3.08 19.06 13.40
N ALA A 187 -3.89 19.61 14.31
CA ALA A 187 -3.89 19.24 15.72
C ALA A 187 -4.45 17.83 15.93
N GLU A 188 -5.50 17.46 15.21
CA GLU A 188 -6.09 16.12 15.24
C GLU A 188 -5.15 15.09 14.61
N CYS A 189 -4.54 15.42 13.47
CA CYS A 189 -3.52 14.54 12.87
C CYS A 189 -2.36 14.29 13.85
N ARG A 190 -1.84 15.32 14.49
CA ARG A 190 -0.77 15.15 15.51
C ARG A 190 -1.21 14.33 16.73
N ARG A 191 -2.50 14.42 17.14
CA ARG A 191 -3.02 13.55 18.22
C ARG A 191 -3.01 12.08 17.82
N ILE A 192 -3.34 11.78 16.56
CA ILE A 192 -3.30 10.41 16.05
C ILE A 192 -1.85 9.95 15.87
N ASP A 193 -0.96 10.80 15.33
CA ASP A 193 0.47 10.51 15.17
C ASP A 193 1.16 10.19 16.51
N ALA A 194 0.66 10.75 17.62
CA ALA A 194 1.18 10.58 18.98
C ALA A 194 0.58 9.38 19.75
N VAL A 195 -0.19 8.51 19.09
CA VAL A 195 -0.76 7.31 19.72
C VAL A 195 0.37 6.37 20.16
N ASP A 196 0.46 6.10 21.46
CA ASP A 196 1.53 5.32 22.10
C ASP A 196 1.30 3.79 22.04
N ARG A 197 0.12 3.35 21.60
CA ARG A 197 -0.20 1.94 21.42
C ARG A 197 0.26 1.46 20.04
N THR A 198 1.04 0.36 20.00
CA THR A 198 1.46 -0.29 18.76
C THR A 198 0.74 -1.62 18.59
N LEU A 199 0.21 -1.86 17.41
CA LEU A 199 -0.41 -3.12 17.00
C LEU A 199 -0.05 -3.42 15.55
N GLU A 200 0.82 -4.38 15.34
CA GLU A 200 1.11 -4.96 14.02
C GLU A 200 0.20 -6.18 13.81
N LEU A 201 -0.55 -6.21 12.70
CA LEU A 201 -1.50 -7.30 12.41
C LEU A 201 -0.85 -8.46 11.67
N TYR A 202 0.24 -8.20 10.94
CA TYR A 202 0.91 -9.19 10.09
C TYR A 202 2.43 -9.19 10.32
N PRO A 203 2.87 -9.51 11.56
CA PRO A 203 4.31 -9.60 11.87
C PRO A 203 5.00 -10.66 11.00
N GLU A 204 6.27 -10.40 10.67
CA GLU A 204 7.13 -11.32 9.92
C GLU A 204 7.72 -12.42 10.81
#